data_71293f15cca90dc4532d2746b8ad22b3
#
_entry.id   71293f15cca90dc4532d2746b8ad22b3
#
_cell.length_a   1.000
_cell.length_b   1.000
_cell.length_c   1.000
_cell.angle_alpha   90.00
_cell.angle_beta   90.00
_cell.angle_gamma   90.00
#
_symmetry.space_group_name_H-M   'P 1'
#
loop_
_entity.id
_entity.type
_entity.pdbx_description
1 polymer ?
#
loop_
_entity_poly.entity_id
_entity_poly.type
_entity_poly.pdbx_seq_one_letter_code
_entity_poly.pdbx_strand_id
1 'polypeptide(L)'
;MSEEYPPLTSEMSDFMVRHERVLYVAFGGRFSTTIENNSKLLQSLVEAINKNIIDGVIWSLVQSSKDDFFPTLNLTDGTQVQTSSILNNEHPHIHIIKFAPQFAILNHTNTKLFFSHGGAGSSHESMYTGTSMLVLPFSSDQFGNAEKLNSLV
;
A
#
# COMPACT_ATOMS: atom_id res chain seq x y z
N MET A 1 5.73 -6.38 -28.73
CA MET A 1 5.99 -7.25 -27.56
C MET A 1 4.94 -6.92 -26.53
N SER A 2 4.06 -7.84 -26.19
CA SER A 2 3.17 -7.68 -25.04
C SER A 2 4.05 -7.75 -23.79
N GLU A 3 4.12 -6.68 -23.03
CA GLU A 3 4.71 -6.76 -21.70
C GLU A 3 3.85 -7.73 -20.88
N GLU A 4 4.39 -8.90 -20.61
CA GLU A 4 3.75 -9.85 -19.70
C GLU A 4 4.00 -9.38 -18.27
N TYR A 5 2.97 -8.82 -17.66
CA TYR A 5 3.00 -8.49 -16.25
C TYR A 5 2.90 -9.78 -15.41
N PRO A 6 3.71 -9.90 -14.35
CA PRO A 6 3.66 -11.08 -13.50
C PRO A 6 2.27 -11.23 -12.85
N PRO A 7 1.72 -12.48 -12.82
CA PRO A 7 0.44 -12.75 -12.20
C PRO A 7 0.53 -12.65 -10.67
N LEU A 8 -0.65 -12.64 -10.02
CA LEU A 8 -0.74 -12.81 -8.58
C LEU A 8 -0.17 -14.16 -8.15
N THR A 9 0.56 -14.18 -7.04
CA THR A 9 0.90 -15.46 -6.39
C THR A 9 -0.35 -16.10 -5.78
N SER A 10 -0.29 -17.40 -5.47
CA SER A 10 -1.41 -18.11 -4.83
C SER A 10 -1.81 -17.45 -3.51
N GLU A 11 -0.82 -17.08 -2.68
CA GLU A 11 -1.03 -16.41 -1.40
C GLU A 11 -1.74 -15.06 -1.57
N MET A 12 -1.32 -14.26 -2.56
CA MET A 12 -1.97 -12.98 -2.85
C MET A 12 -3.38 -13.15 -3.42
N SER A 13 -3.59 -14.15 -4.27
CA SER A 13 -4.91 -14.48 -4.78
C SER A 13 -5.87 -14.85 -3.65
N ASP A 14 -5.42 -15.67 -2.71
CA ASP A 14 -6.19 -16.06 -1.54
C ASP A 14 -6.50 -14.86 -0.63
N PHE A 15 -5.53 -13.96 -0.46
CA PHE A 15 -5.75 -12.71 0.28
C PHE A 15 -6.80 -11.83 -0.40
N MET A 16 -6.68 -11.64 -1.72
CA MET A 16 -7.60 -10.80 -2.51
C MET A 16 -9.03 -11.35 -2.52
N VAL A 17 -9.20 -12.67 -2.53
CA VAL A 17 -10.53 -13.31 -2.49
C VAL A 17 -11.22 -13.11 -1.13
N ARG A 18 -10.44 -13.06 -0.04
CA ARG A 18 -10.98 -12.88 1.32
C ARG A 18 -11.28 -11.42 1.68
N HIS A 19 -10.85 -10.47 0.86
CA HIS A 19 -10.99 -9.04 1.12
C HIS A 19 -11.62 -8.34 -0.08
N GLU A 20 -12.71 -7.63 0.12
CA GLU A 20 -13.47 -6.97 -0.96
C GLU A 20 -13.08 -5.51 -1.18
N ARG A 21 -12.45 -4.88 -0.18
CA ARG A 21 -12.05 -3.46 -0.20
C ARG A 21 -10.58 -3.32 0.16
N VAL A 22 -9.74 -3.76 -0.78
CA VAL A 22 -8.28 -3.77 -0.59
C VAL A 22 -7.69 -2.40 -0.93
N LEU A 23 -6.87 -1.90 -0.03
CA LEU A 23 -5.94 -0.80 -0.26
C LEU A 23 -4.56 -1.39 -0.63
N TYR A 24 -4.07 -1.03 -1.79
CA TYR A 24 -2.68 -1.31 -2.16
C TYR A 24 -1.80 -0.11 -1.83
N VAL A 25 -0.67 -0.35 -1.16
CA VAL A 25 0.29 0.67 -0.73
C VAL A 25 1.66 0.38 -1.34
N ALA A 26 2.20 1.32 -2.11
CA ALA A 26 3.54 1.23 -2.67
C ALA A 26 4.15 2.61 -2.94
N PHE A 27 5.30 2.89 -2.36
CA PHE A 27 6.02 4.15 -2.51
C PHE A 27 7.30 4.04 -3.34
N GLY A 28 7.44 2.96 -4.13
CA GLY A 28 8.60 2.69 -4.95
C GLY A 28 9.80 2.15 -4.15
N GLY A 29 10.87 1.82 -4.88
CA GLY A 29 12.05 1.18 -4.30
C GLY A 29 13.01 2.11 -3.54
N ARG A 30 12.79 3.41 -3.59
CA ARG A 30 13.64 4.44 -2.93
C ARG A 30 12.91 5.18 -1.82
N PHE A 31 11.79 4.66 -1.38
CA PHE A 31 11.07 5.28 -0.27
C PHE A 31 11.85 5.11 1.02
N SER A 32 12.23 6.23 1.61
CA SER A 32 12.82 6.30 2.94
C SER A 32 12.17 7.46 3.68
N THR A 33 11.65 7.18 4.86
CA THR A 33 11.08 8.18 5.74
C THR A 33 11.49 7.89 7.18
N THR A 34 11.07 8.73 8.12
CA THR A 34 11.43 8.58 9.53
C THR A 34 10.64 7.43 10.17
N ILE A 35 11.20 6.85 11.25
CA ILE A 35 10.52 5.85 12.09
C ILE A 35 9.12 6.34 12.51
N GLU A 36 9.03 7.61 12.86
CA GLU A 36 7.78 8.23 13.27
C GLU A 36 6.74 8.23 12.14
N ASN A 37 7.12 8.64 10.93
CA ASN A 37 6.21 8.67 9.79
C ASN A 37 5.79 7.27 9.34
N ASN A 38 6.72 6.32 9.31
CA ASN A 38 6.41 4.91 9.00
C ASN A 38 5.41 4.34 10.02
N SER A 39 5.65 4.61 11.30
CA SER A 39 4.77 4.13 12.37
C SER A 39 3.39 4.77 12.33
N LYS A 40 3.30 6.07 12.05
CA LYS A 40 2.02 6.77 11.86
C LYS A 40 1.25 6.23 10.66
N LEU A 41 1.94 5.94 9.55
CA LEU A 41 1.31 5.35 8.38
C LEU A 41 0.74 3.96 8.72
N LEU A 42 1.55 3.09 9.32
CA LEU A 42 1.10 1.76 9.71
C LEU A 42 -0.08 1.82 10.71
N GLN A 43 -0.01 2.71 11.70
CA GLN A 43 -1.11 2.96 12.62
C GLN A 43 -2.39 3.36 11.88
N SER A 44 -2.30 4.29 10.93
CA SER A 44 -3.45 4.75 10.14
C SER A 44 -4.08 3.62 9.33
N LEU A 45 -3.28 2.70 8.79
CA LEU A 45 -3.78 1.54 8.06
C LEU A 45 -4.53 0.57 9.00
N VAL A 46 -3.99 0.29 10.17
CA VAL A 46 -4.66 -0.55 11.18
C VAL A 46 -5.99 0.10 11.62
N GLU A 47 -5.98 1.40 11.88
CA GLU A 47 -7.20 2.11 12.28
C GLU A 47 -8.25 2.17 11.18
N ALA A 48 -7.86 2.28 9.91
CA ALA A 48 -8.77 2.23 8.77
C ALA A 48 -9.47 0.87 8.65
N ILE A 49 -8.75 -0.22 8.94
CA ILE A 49 -9.32 -1.57 9.03
C ILE A 49 -10.28 -1.66 10.20
N ASN A 50 -9.86 -1.23 11.39
CA ASN A 50 -10.69 -1.28 12.61
C ASN A 50 -11.98 -0.48 12.48
N LYS A 51 -11.95 0.63 11.73
CA LYS A 51 -13.12 1.45 11.40
C LYS A 51 -13.95 0.93 10.22
N ASN A 52 -13.57 -0.22 9.67
CA ASN A 52 -14.23 -0.85 8.53
C ASN A 52 -14.32 0.04 7.27
N ILE A 53 -13.34 0.93 7.08
CA ILE A 53 -13.20 1.76 5.87
C ILE A 53 -12.67 0.89 4.72
N ILE A 54 -11.64 0.10 5.01
CA ILE A 54 -11.07 -0.94 4.17
C ILE A 54 -11.09 -2.26 4.94
N ASP A 55 -11.00 -3.39 4.27
CA ASP A 55 -10.95 -4.70 4.92
C ASP A 55 -9.64 -5.45 4.67
N GLY A 56 -8.79 -4.97 3.78
CA GLY A 56 -7.48 -5.53 3.51
C GLY A 56 -6.47 -4.49 3.05
N VAL A 57 -5.21 -4.70 3.40
CA VAL A 57 -4.06 -3.90 2.95
C VAL A 57 -3.00 -4.83 2.39
N ILE A 58 -2.54 -4.54 1.17
CA ILE A 58 -1.29 -5.10 0.63
C ILE A 58 -0.29 -3.95 0.59
N TRP A 59 0.84 -4.09 1.29
CA TRP A 59 1.89 -3.09 1.31
C TRP A 59 3.19 -3.65 0.76
N SER A 60 3.64 -3.08 -0.37
CA SER A 60 4.95 -3.37 -0.94
C SER A 60 6.04 -2.55 -0.24
N LEU A 61 6.81 -3.19 0.62
CA LEU A 61 7.91 -2.62 1.39
C LEU A 61 9.25 -3.18 0.89
N VAL A 62 9.86 -2.50 -0.09
CA VAL A 62 11.07 -3.00 -0.76
C VAL A 62 12.31 -2.94 0.15
N GLN A 63 12.45 -1.90 0.96
CA GLN A 63 13.65 -1.61 1.76
C GLN A 63 13.31 -1.14 3.18
N SER A 64 12.56 -1.93 3.92
CA SER A 64 12.36 -1.62 5.33
C SER A 64 12.74 -2.78 6.23
N SER A 65 13.27 -2.44 7.38
CA SER A 65 13.55 -3.36 8.48
C SER A 65 12.59 -3.11 9.65
N LYS A 66 12.61 -4.01 10.63
CA LYS A 66 11.84 -3.80 11.87
C LYS A 66 12.26 -2.52 12.59
N ASP A 67 13.51 -2.09 12.39
CA ASP A 67 14.08 -0.89 13.02
C ASP A 67 13.54 0.41 12.41
N ASP A 68 12.84 0.33 11.29
CA ASP A 68 12.20 1.48 10.65
C ASP A 68 10.82 1.84 11.24
N PHE A 69 10.40 1.13 12.28
CA PHE A 69 9.12 1.32 12.97
C PHE A 69 9.29 1.31 14.48
N PHE A 70 8.39 2.00 15.19
CA PHE A 70 8.28 1.80 16.64
C PHE A 70 7.82 0.36 16.94
N PRO A 71 8.35 -0.28 18.00
CA PRO A 71 7.99 -1.66 18.33
C PRO A 71 6.52 -1.85 18.63
N THR A 72 5.87 -0.83 19.17
CA THR A 72 4.47 -0.83 19.56
C THR A 72 3.76 0.38 18.96
N LEU A 73 2.60 0.15 18.36
CA LEU A 73 1.69 1.20 17.91
C LEU A 73 0.62 1.43 18.97
N ASN A 74 0.39 2.69 19.33
CA ASN A 74 -0.68 3.09 20.23
C ASN A 74 -1.83 3.64 19.40
N LEU A 75 -2.91 2.89 19.29
CA LEU A 75 -4.09 3.29 18.52
C LEU A 75 -4.88 4.36 19.26
N THR A 76 -5.70 5.11 18.54
CA THR A 76 -6.51 6.21 19.11
C THR A 76 -7.56 5.74 20.12
N ASP A 77 -7.96 4.47 20.06
CA ASP A 77 -8.88 3.83 21.01
C ASP A 77 -8.18 3.31 22.29
N GLY A 78 -6.87 3.52 22.42
CA GLY A 78 -6.05 3.04 23.53
C GLY A 78 -5.50 1.62 23.35
N THR A 79 -5.85 0.91 22.29
CA THR A 79 -5.31 -0.42 21.98
C THR A 79 -3.84 -0.33 21.59
N GLN A 80 -3.04 -1.31 21.98
CA GLN A 80 -1.65 -1.44 21.57
C GLN A 80 -1.50 -2.61 20.60
N VAL A 81 -0.74 -2.39 19.52
CA VAL A 81 -0.44 -3.39 18.52
C VAL A 81 1.07 -3.55 18.36
N GLN A 82 1.55 -4.79 18.36
CA GLN A 82 2.96 -5.09 18.14
C GLN A 82 3.26 -4.99 16.63
N THR A 83 4.16 -4.09 16.26
CA THR A 83 4.57 -3.88 14.86
C THR A 83 5.16 -5.14 14.24
N SER A 84 5.92 -5.92 15.02
CA SER A 84 6.54 -7.16 14.54
C SER A 84 5.52 -8.18 14.03
N SER A 85 4.36 -8.29 14.65
CA SER A 85 3.31 -9.23 14.20
C SER A 85 2.77 -8.83 12.82
N ILE A 86 2.63 -7.55 12.55
CA ILE A 86 2.20 -7.05 11.24
C ILE A 86 3.29 -7.30 10.19
N LEU A 87 4.53 -6.96 10.48
CA LEU A 87 5.65 -7.12 9.55
C LEU A 87 5.98 -8.59 9.25
N ASN A 88 5.62 -9.50 10.14
CA ASN A 88 5.75 -10.95 9.94
C ASN A 88 4.54 -11.58 9.24
N ASN A 89 3.58 -10.79 8.76
CA ASN A 89 2.33 -11.27 8.14
C ASN A 89 1.46 -12.13 9.05
N GLU A 90 1.48 -11.86 10.36
CA GLU A 90 0.60 -12.50 11.33
C GLU A 90 -0.75 -11.77 11.48
N HIS A 91 -0.87 -10.56 10.92
CA HIS A 91 -2.11 -9.80 10.92
C HIS A 91 -3.04 -10.27 9.80
N PRO A 92 -4.30 -10.64 10.08
CA PRO A 92 -5.18 -11.28 9.09
C PRO A 92 -5.59 -10.37 7.93
N HIS A 93 -5.50 -9.06 8.11
CA HIS A 93 -5.96 -8.07 7.14
C HIS A 93 -4.85 -7.20 6.53
N ILE A 94 -3.58 -7.45 6.87
CA ILE A 94 -2.43 -6.72 6.33
C ILE A 94 -1.41 -7.73 5.81
N HIS A 95 -1.07 -7.62 4.54
CA HIS A 95 -0.07 -8.43 3.87
C HIS A 95 1.10 -7.56 3.42
N ILE A 96 2.28 -7.81 4.02
CA ILE A 96 3.53 -7.13 3.69
C ILE A 96 4.31 -7.99 2.69
N ILE A 97 4.73 -7.38 1.60
CA ILE A 97 5.50 -8.05 0.55
C ILE A 97 6.65 -7.17 0.06
N LYS A 98 7.78 -7.76 -0.28
CA LYS A 98 8.92 -7.00 -0.81
C LYS A 98 8.73 -6.59 -2.27
N PHE A 99 8.29 -7.51 -3.11
CA PHE A 99 8.08 -7.30 -4.54
C PHE A 99 6.69 -7.75 -4.91
N ALA A 100 5.84 -6.79 -5.21
CA ALA A 100 4.45 -7.05 -5.56
C ALA A 100 4.26 -7.05 -7.08
N PRO A 101 3.45 -7.95 -7.65
CA PRO A 101 3.00 -7.87 -9.03
C PRO A 101 1.97 -6.73 -9.14
N GLN A 102 2.46 -5.49 -9.14
CA GLN A 102 1.66 -4.26 -8.98
C GLN A 102 0.50 -4.19 -9.98
N PHE A 103 0.78 -4.43 -11.27
CA PHE A 103 -0.26 -4.37 -12.28
C PHE A 103 -1.40 -5.36 -12.02
N ALA A 104 -1.06 -6.60 -11.65
CA ALA A 104 -2.07 -7.62 -11.34
C ALA A 104 -2.90 -7.28 -10.11
N ILE A 105 -2.28 -6.65 -9.08
CA ILE A 105 -2.99 -6.16 -7.90
C ILE A 105 -3.94 -5.03 -8.28
N LEU A 106 -3.46 -4.03 -9.03
CA LEU A 106 -4.28 -2.89 -9.45
C LEU A 106 -5.44 -3.30 -10.35
N ASN A 107 -5.21 -4.29 -11.22
CA ASN A 107 -6.25 -4.79 -12.13
C ASN A 107 -7.28 -5.71 -11.45
N HIS A 108 -7.11 -6.04 -10.18
CA HIS A 108 -8.06 -6.88 -9.45
C HIS A 108 -9.27 -6.08 -8.98
N THR A 109 -10.47 -6.62 -9.16
CA THR A 109 -11.74 -5.95 -8.84
C THR A 109 -11.89 -5.53 -7.39
N ASN A 110 -11.22 -6.23 -6.47
CA ASN A 110 -11.23 -5.95 -5.03
C ASN A 110 -10.22 -4.87 -4.60
N THR A 111 -9.30 -4.45 -5.47
CA THR A 111 -8.45 -3.28 -5.22
C THR A 111 -9.26 -2.01 -5.46
N LYS A 112 -9.55 -1.27 -4.38
CA LYS A 112 -10.39 -0.06 -4.44
C LYS A 112 -9.60 1.23 -4.44
N LEU A 113 -8.37 1.19 -3.90
CA LEU A 113 -7.54 2.37 -3.77
C LEU A 113 -6.06 1.98 -3.85
N PHE A 114 -5.28 2.81 -4.51
CA PHE A 114 -3.83 2.73 -4.56
C PHE A 114 -3.21 3.93 -3.84
N PHE A 115 -2.52 3.69 -2.74
CA PHE A 115 -1.77 4.70 -2.02
C PHE A 115 -0.31 4.68 -2.48
N SER A 116 0.10 5.73 -3.17
CA SER A 116 1.37 5.80 -3.89
C SER A 116 2.07 7.14 -3.70
N HIS A 117 3.36 7.16 -4.07
CA HIS A 117 4.15 8.39 -4.15
C HIS A 117 3.91 9.21 -5.44
N GLY A 118 3.17 8.66 -6.41
CA GLY A 118 2.88 9.33 -7.69
C GLY A 118 4.00 9.25 -8.72
N GLY A 119 4.85 8.22 -8.67
CA GLY A 119 5.83 7.96 -9.73
C GLY A 119 5.15 7.68 -11.08
N ALA A 120 5.81 8.05 -12.20
CA ALA A 120 5.21 7.97 -13.52
C ALA A 120 4.69 6.57 -13.89
N GLY A 121 5.46 5.51 -13.64
CA GLY A 121 5.04 4.12 -13.90
C GLY A 121 3.80 3.73 -13.11
N SER A 122 3.80 4.00 -11.81
CA SER A 122 2.64 3.72 -10.92
C SER A 122 1.39 4.49 -11.34
N SER A 123 1.55 5.74 -11.76
CA SER A 123 0.45 6.56 -12.25
C SER A 123 -0.14 6.00 -13.55
N HIS A 124 0.71 5.57 -14.48
CA HIS A 124 0.25 4.94 -15.73
C HIS A 124 -0.49 3.64 -15.48
N GLU A 125 0.03 2.75 -14.64
CA GLU A 125 -0.64 1.48 -14.31
C GLU A 125 -1.99 1.72 -13.64
N SER A 126 -2.07 2.67 -12.70
CA SER A 126 -3.30 3.03 -12.04
C SER A 126 -4.35 3.59 -13.01
N MET A 127 -3.96 4.49 -13.90
CA MET A 127 -4.85 5.02 -14.94
C MET A 127 -5.33 3.92 -15.89
N TYR A 128 -4.41 3.03 -16.31
CA TYR A 128 -4.75 1.93 -17.22
C TYR A 128 -5.77 0.97 -16.60
N THR A 129 -5.61 0.64 -15.33
CA THR A 129 -6.50 -0.28 -14.60
C THR A 129 -7.77 0.39 -14.09
N GLY A 130 -7.86 1.72 -14.14
CA GLY A 130 -8.98 2.49 -13.59
C GLY A 130 -9.02 2.51 -12.05
N THR A 131 -7.90 2.20 -11.39
CA THR A 131 -7.81 2.18 -9.92
C THR A 131 -7.60 3.60 -9.41
N SER A 132 -8.43 4.06 -8.49
CA SER A 132 -8.28 5.37 -7.85
C SER A 132 -6.97 5.46 -7.08
N MET A 133 -6.31 6.63 -7.13
CA MET A 133 -5.06 6.88 -6.42
C MET A 133 -5.21 7.89 -5.30
N LEU A 134 -4.56 7.60 -4.18
CA LEU A 134 -4.18 8.58 -3.17
C LEU A 134 -2.68 8.82 -3.31
N VAL A 135 -2.28 10.06 -3.58
CA VAL A 135 -0.88 10.39 -3.88
C VAL A 135 -0.28 11.20 -2.74
N LEU A 136 0.86 10.71 -2.23
CA LEU A 136 1.70 11.42 -1.27
C LEU A 136 3.10 11.62 -1.91
N PRO A 137 3.33 12.75 -2.57
CA PRO A 137 4.60 13.00 -3.26
C PRO A 137 5.71 13.32 -2.26
N PHE A 138 6.91 12.76 -2.49
CA PHE A 138 8.09 12.98 -1.65
C PHE A 138 9.20 13.77 -2.34
N SER A 139 9.28 13.71 -3.68
CA SER A 139 10.36 14.38 -4.41
C SER A 139 10.06 14.53 -5.91
N SER A 140 10.79 15.47 -6.52
CA SER A 140 11.03 15.57 -7.97
C SER A 140 9.76 15.63 -8.83
N ASP A 141 9.65 14.73 -9.79
CA ASP A 141 8.54 14.62 -10.74
C ASP A 141 7.19 14.26 -10.10
N GLN A 142 7.21 13.70 -8.90
CA GLN A 142 6.01 13.22 -8.19
C GLN A 142 5.01 14.35 -7.90
N PHE A 143 5.50 15.55 -7.58
CA PHE A 143 4.65 16.73 -7.36
C PHE A 143 3.92 17.14 -8.65
N GLY A 144 4.63 17.19 -9.77
CA GLY A 144 4.03 17.51 -11.07
C GLY A 144 3.05 16.42 -11.54
N ASN A 145 3.34 15.15 -11.27
CA ASN A 145 2.44 14.03 -11.57
C ASN A 145 1.17 14.12 -10.71
N ALA A 146 1.29 14.44 -9.42
CA ALA A 146 0.15 14.62 -8.53
C ALA A 146 -0.78 15.75 -9.01
N GLU A 147 -0.21 16.89 -9.41
CA GLU A 147 -1.00 18.01 -9.98
C GLU A 147 -1.73 17.61 -11.26
N LYS A 148 -1.05 16.91 -12.18
CA LYS A 148 -1.67 16.42 -13.41
C LYS A 148 -2.79 15.45 -13.14
N LEU A 149 -2.61 14.48 -12.24
CA LEU A 149 -3.66 13.54 -11.85
C LEU A 149 -4.86 14.25 -11.26
N ASN A 150 -4.65 15.24 -10.38
CA ASN A 150 -5.71 16.03 -9.79
C ASN A 150 -6.49 16.86 -10.83
N SER A 151 -5.85 17.27 -11.92
CA SER A 151 -6.50 18.04 -13.00
C SER A 151 -7.38 17.19 -13.93
N LEU A 152 -7.27 15.86 -13.85
CA LEU A 152 -8.06 14.91 -14.66
C LEU A 152 -9.39 14.50 -13.98
N VAL A 153 -9.59 14.94 -12.75
CA VAL A 153 -10.81 14.74 -11.95
C VAL A 153 -11.65 16.01 -12.00
#